data_93a5459e6082308514f86227929402a6
#
_entry.id   93a5459e6082308514f86227929402a6
#
_cell.length_a   1.000
_cell.length_b   1.000
_cell.length_c   1.000
_cell.angle_alpha   90.00
_cell.angle_beta   90.00
_cell.angle_gamma   90.00
#
_symmetry.space_group_name_H-M   'P 1'
#
loop_
_entity.id
_entity.type
_entity.pdbx_description
1 polymer ?
#
loop_
_entity_poly.entity_id
_entity_poly.type
_entity_poly.pdbx_seq_one_letter_code
_entity_poly.pdbx_strand_id
1 'polypeptide(L)'
;MKNRLLAALLCLSATVAHAAGVKFLRIPADAAGPELRAMVWTPCADATQSLTVDPYTLKGRRDCPTVGDKLPLVVISHGHGGSFLGHHDLAETLADAGYVVAAINHPGDTFSDMSRAADLQEFVERPADIKRLVDYMLGHAPDAAHIDPARIGFFGFSRGGYTGLVLAGGNPDFAHAPVACPDSAWPICKQIRAGDLPKAPLTHDPRIKAYVLADPLDEFPTADTLKNVRAPIQLWASEAGGDGVTPDTAPALAALLPQRPEFHVVPNSAHFAFLAPCPEQLAHDAPDICTDAKGFDRTAFHASLDAKALAFFNANLR
;
A
#
# COMPACT_ATOMS: atom_id res chain seq x y z
N MET A 1 33.96 -43.58 37.60
CA MET A 1 32.76 -42.97 37.00
C MET A 1 33.03 -41.48 36.89
N LYS A 2 33.29 -40.95 35.69
CA LYS A 2 33.61 -39.52 35.44
C LYS A 2 32.36 -38.86 34.85
N ASN A 3 31.65 -38.05 35.68
CA ASN A 3 30.54 -37.22 35.21
C ASN A 3 31.07 -36.06 34.37
N ARG A 4 30.73 -36.05 33.09
CA ARG A 4 30.93 -34.88 32.20
C ARG A 4 29.66 -34.04 32.23
N LEU A 5 29.72 -32.91 32.91
CA LEU A 5 28.69 -31.88 32.77
C LEU A 5 28.85 -31.22 31.39
N LEU A 6 27.86 -31.41 30.53
CA LEU A 6 27.66 -30.60 29.33
C LEU A 6 27.04 -29.26 29.72
N ALA A 7 27.81 -28.18 29.63
CA ALA A 7 27.25 -26.82 29.70
C ALA A 7 26.66 -26.46 28.34
N ALA A 8 25.33 -26.38 28.26
CA ALA A 8 24.64 -25.84 27.08
C ALA A 8 24.78 -24.31 27.12
N LEU A 9 25.56 -23.75 26.18
CA LEU A 9 25.58 -22.32 25.92
C LEU A 9 24.23 -21.95 25.24
N LEU A 10 23.31 -21.33 25.97
CA LEU A 10 22.17 -20.60 25.35
C LEU A 10 22.73 -19.31 24.74
N CYS A 11 22.88 -19.27 23.42
CA CYS A 11 23.03 -18.02 22.70
C CYS A 11 21.69 -17.25 22.78
N LEU A 12 21.58 -16.32 23.72
CA LEU A 12 20.54 -15.29 23.66
C LEU A 12 20.87 -14.39 22.46
N SER A 13 20.17 -14.59 21.36
CA SER A 13 20.11 -13.61 20.29
C SER A 13 19.39 -12.38 20.85
N ALA A 14 20.14 -11.36 21.24
CA ALA A 14 19.56 -10.05 21.52
C ALA A 14 18.91 -9.56 20.22
N THR A 15 17.58 -9.56 20.20
CA THR A 15 16.83 -8.83 19.14
C THR A 15 17.12 -7.35 19.38
N VAL A 16 18.00 -6.78 18.57
CA VAL A 16 18.19 -5.33 18.54
C VAL A 16 16.86 -4.77 18.02
N ALA A 17 16.15 -4.02 18.87
CA ALA A 17 14.99 -3.28 18.43
C ALA A 17 15.49 -2.23 17.43
N HIS A 18 15.23 -2.45 16.15
CA HIS A 18 15.51 -1.49 15.10
C HIS A 18 14.42 -0.41 15.12
N ALA A 19 14.81 0.85 15.01
CA ALA A 19 13.88 1.93 14.74
C ALA A 19 13.72 2.09 13.21
N ALA A 20 12.58 2.55 12.76
CA ALA A 20 12.44 2.95 11.37
C ALA A 20 13.24 4.25 11.10
N GLY A 21 14.18 4.23 10.15
CA GLY A 21 14.75 5.45 9.56
C GLY A 21 13.72 6.06 8.60
N VAL A 22 13.56 7.38 8.61
CA VAL A 22 12.57 8.09 7.79
C VAL A 22 13.26 9.09 6.89
N LYS A 23 12.98 9.02 5.57
CA LYS A 23 13.56 9.91 4.56
C LYS A 23 12.47 10.46 3.64
N PHE A 24 12.65 11.68 3.16
CA PHE A 24 11.80 12.27 2.14
C PHE A 24 12.57 12.33 0.83
N LEU A 25 11.96 11.82 -0.24
CA LEU A 25 12.56 11.79 -1.57
C LEU A 25 11.70 12.57 -2.58
N ARG A 26 12.38 13.08 -3.61
CA ARG A 26 11.76 13.64 -4.80
C ARG A 26 12.27 12.86 -6.00
N ILE A 27 11.38 12.21 -6.72
CA ILE A 27 11.67 11.54 -7.98
C ILE A 27 11.46 12.59 -9.08
N PRO A 28 12.49 12.96 -9.84
CA PRO A 28 12.37 13.99 -10.87
C PRO A 28 11.29 13.70 -11.90
N ALA A 29 10.69 14.77 -12.45
CA ALA A 29 9.83 14.65 -13.61
C ALA A 29 10.62 14.06 -14.79
N ASP A 30 9.94 13.24 -15.59
CA ASP A 30 10.48 12.61 -16.81
C ASP A 30 9.39 12.53 -17.89
N ALA A 31 9.66 11.81 -18.98
CA ALA A 31 8.70 11.64 -20.07
C ALA A 31 7.43 10.86 -19.65
N ALA A 32 7.47 10.13 -18.53
CA ALA A 32 6.35 9.33 -18.04
C ALA A 32 5.46 10.11 -17.04
N GLY A 33 5.93 11.24 -16.51
CA GLY A 33 5.08 12.03 -15.61
C GLY A 33 5.81 13.14 -14.84
N PRO A 34 5.06 13.90 -14.01
CA PRO A 34 5.58 14.98 -13.19
C PRO A 34 6.48 14.47 -12.04
N GLU A 35 7.07 15.39 -11.27
CA GLU A 35 7.82 15.06 -10.04
C GLU A 35 6.93 14.27 -9.07
N LEU A 36 7.46 13.16 -8.53
CA LEU A 36 6.81 12.42 -7.45
C LEU A 36 7.46 12.77 -6.10
N ARG A 37 6.63 12.92 -5.08
CA ARG A 37 7.07 13.03 -3.70
C ARG A 37 6.89 11.69 -3.01
N ALA A 38 7.95 11.21 -2.34
CA ALA A 38 7.93 9.95 -1.65
C ALA A 38 8.42 10.10 -0.21
N MET A 39 7.92 9.21 0.64
CA MET A 39 8.43 8.98 1.97
C MET A 39 8.95 7.55 2.04
N VAL A 40 10.12 7.37 2.64
CA VAL A 40 10.81 6.07 2.69
C VAL A 40 11.13 5.74 4.13
N TRP A 41 10.80 4.52 4.54
CA TRP A 41 11.17 3.94 5.82
C TRP A 41 12.21 2.85 5.58
N THR A 42 13.23 2.81 6.43
CA THR A 42 14.34 1.85 6.31
C THR A 42 14.72 1.32 7.69
N PRO A 43 15.28 0.11 7.79
CA PRO A 43 15.86 -0.36 9.03
C PRO A 43 16.97 0.59 9.52
N CYS A 44 16.95 0.94 10.80
CA CYS A 44 17.85 1.90 11.44
C CYS A 44 18.38 1.32 12.75
N ALA A 45 19.69 1.47 13.02
CA ALA A 45 20.29 0.99 14.27
C ALA A 45 20.11 1.94 15.45
N ASP A 46 19.70 3.16 15.18
CA ASP A 46 19.52 4.18 16.22
C ASP A 46 18.24 3.95 17.04
N ALA A 47 18.19 4.53 18.23
CA ALA A 47 17.00 4.46 19.07
C ALA A 47 15.82 5.21 18.44
N THR A 48 14.62 4.64 18.58
CA THR A 48 13.36 5.24 18.14
C THR A 48 13.15 6.62 18.77
N GLN A 49 12.71 7.57 17.98
CA GLN A 49 12.31 8.91 18.39
C GLN A 49 10.92 9.23 17.86
N SER A 50 10.23 10.16 18.49
CA SER A 50 9.00 10.71 17.93
C SER A 50 9.37 11.74 16.84
N LEU A 51 8.85 11.55 15.64
CA LEU A 51 9.02 12.44 14.50
C LEU A 51 7.67 13.00 14.07
N THR A 52 7.45 14.28 14.25
CA THR A 52 6.22 14.93 13.78
C THR A 52 6.30 15.15 12.27
N VAL A 53 5.34 14.57 11.56
CA VAL A 53 5.05 14.80 10.13
C VAL A 53 3.55 15.05 10.06
N ASP A 54 3.17 16.31 10.11
CA ASP A 54 1.80 16.76 10.24
C ASP A 54 0.83 16.01 9.26
N PRO A 55 -0.31 15.50 9.76
CA PRO A 55 -0.84 15.59 11.14
C PRO A 55 -0.38 14.46 12.07
N TYR A 56 0.50 13.56 11.65
CA TYR A 56 0.91 12.37 12.39
C TYR A 56 2.19 12.57 13.23
N THR A 57 2.31 11.77 14.27
CA THR A 57 3.55 11.57 15.02
C THR A 57 4.03 10.15 14.77
N LEU A 58 5.10 10.00 14.01
CA LEU A 58 5.69 8.74 13.59
C LEU A 58 6.68 8.24 14.63
N LYS A 59 6.87 6.91 14.67
CA LYS A 59 7.95 6.27 15.43
C LYS A 59 9.13 6.03 14.50
N GLY A 60 10.14 6.90 14.55
CA GLY A 60 11.26 6.77 13.63
C GLY A 60 12.34 7.79 13.86
N ARG A 61 13.40 7.73 13.05
CA ARG A 61 14.49 8.70 13.07
C ARG A 61 14.72 9.29 11.69
N ARG A 62 14.71 10.59 11.59
CA ARG A 62 14.97 11.29 10.33
C ARG A 62 16.39 11.05 9.84
N ASP A 63 16.51 10.73 8.53
CA ASP A 63 17.77 10.58 7.81
C ASP A 63 18.76 9.58 8.44
N CYS A 64 18.23 8.58 9.18
CA CYS A 64 19.04 7.50 9.74
C CYS A 64 19.69 6.69 8.62
N PRO A 65 21.00 6.33 8.74
CA PRO A 65 21.63 5.41 7.82
C PRO A 65 20.92 4.05 7.81
N THR A 66 20.67 3.53 6.61
CA THR A 66 20.05 2.21 6.44
C THR A 66 21.00 1.11 6.86
N VAL A 67 20.52 0.16 7.66
CA VAL A 67 21.28 -1.03 8.07
C VAL A 67 20.75 -2.28 7.40
N GLY A 68 21.68 -3.19 7.06
CA GLY A 68 21.38 -4.44 6.35
C GLY A 68 21.65 -4.33 4.85
N ASP A 69 21.74 -5.49 4.22
CA ASP A 69 22.01 -5.65 2.79
C ASP A 69 20.96 -6.59 2.18
N LYS A 70 20.70 -6.44 0.88
CA LYS A 70 19.71 -7.22 0.16
C LYS A 70 18.34 -7.21 0.86
N LEU A 71 17.92 -6.04 1.28
CA LEU A 71 16.64 -5.85 1.95
C LEU A 71 15.48 -5.94 0.94
N PRO A 72 14.35 -6.57 1.29
CA PRO A 72 13.17 -6.51 0.43
C PRO A 72 12.60 -5.10 0.40
N LEU A 73 12.00 -4.72 -0.73
CA LEU A 73 11.31 -3.45 -0.92
C LEU A 73 9.79 -3.69 -0.89
N VAL A 74 9.06 -2.89 -0.14
CA VAL A 74 7.58 -2.79 -0.27
C VAL A 74 7.23 -1.39 -0.74
N VAL A 75 6.45 -1.28 -1.82
CA VAL A 75 5.93 0.02 -2.28
C VAL A 75 4.46 0.16 -1.88
N ILE A 76 4.07 1.37 -1.47
CA ILE A 76 2.72 1.67 -0.98
C ILE A 76 2.03 2.68 -1.89
N SER A 77 0.79 2.36 -2.30
CA SER A 77 -0.10 3.24 -3.06
C SER A 77 -1.35 3.55 -2.22
N HIS A 78 -1.55 4.81 -1.90
CA HIS A 78 -2.70 5.30 -1.12
C HIS A 78 -4.01 5.28 -1.92
N GLY A 79 -5.16 5.41 -1.24
CA GLY A 79 -6.47 5.58 -1.84
C GLY A 79 -6.69 6.95 -2.51
N HIS A 80 -7.90 7.19 -3.03
CA HIS A 80 -8.33 8.48 -3.55
C HIS A 80 -8.11 9.61 -2.54
N GLY A 81 -7.50 10.71 -2.96
CA GLY A 81 -7.24 11.86 -2.10
C GLY A 81 -6.37 11.59 -0.87
N GLY A 82 -5.66 10.46 -0.83
CA GLY A 82 -4.81 10.09 0.30
C GLY A 82 -3.43 10.75 0.32
N SER A 83 -2.48 10.08 0.97
CA SER A 83 -1.08 10.51 0.98
C SER A 83 -0.15 9.34 1.34
N PHE A 84 1.15 9.56 1.21
CA PHE A 84 2.18 8.61 1.67
C PHE A 84 2.14 8.34 3.19
N LEU A 85 1.39 9.15 3.97
CA LEU A 85 1.23 8.96 5.42
C LEU A 85 0.08 8.02 5.79
N GLY A 86 -0.87 7.76 4.88
CA GLY A 86 -2.10 7.04 5.21
C GLY A 86 -1.91 5.62 5.77
N HIS A 87 -0.72 5.04 5.60
CA HIS A 87 -0.35 3.68 6.04
C HIS A 87 1.05 3.67 6.67
N HIS A 88 1.40 4.75 7.39
CA HIS A 88 2.73 4.90 8.01
C HIS A 88 3.01 3.83 9.06
N ASP A 89 2.01 3.37 9.78
CA ASP A 89 2.10 2.34 10.81
C ASP A 89 2.53 0.98 10.22
N LEU A 90 1.94 0.57 9.09
CA LEU A 90 2.42 -0.58 8.33
C LEU A 90 3.86 -0.37 7.85
N ALA A 91 4.19 0.83 7.35
CA ALA A 91 5.54 1.13 6.87
C ALA A 91 6.56 1.06 8.01
N GLU A 92 6.24 1.57 9.20
CA GLU A 92 7.05 1.46 10.42
C GLU A 92 7.26 -0.02 10.80
N THR A 93 6.16 -0.80 10.85
CA THR A 93 6.20 -2.23 11.19
C THR A 93 7.08 -3.03 10.24
N LEU A 94 6.98 -2.77 8.93
CA LEU A 94 7.80 -3.45 7.93
C LEU A 94 9.27 -3.02 8.02
N ALA A 95 9.57 -1.73 8.24
CA ALA A 95 10.94 -1.23 8.37
C ALA A 95 11.62 -1.81 9.61
N ASP A 96 10.91 -1.90 10.75
CA ASP A 96 11.40 -2.53 11.98
C ASP A 96 11.68 -4.03 11.77
N ALA A 97 10.99 -4.67 10.81
CA ALA A 97 11.20 -6.06 10.42
C ALA A 97 12.27 -6.27 9.33
N GLY A 98 12.98 -5.22 8.91
CA GLY A 98 14.08 -5.32 7.96
C GLY A 98 13.70 -5.07 6.50
N TYR A 99 12.60 -4.38 6.22
CA TYR A 99 12.20 -3.99 4.88
C TYR A 99 12.59 -2.53 4.59
N VAL A 100 12.87 -2.22 3.34
CA VAL A 100 12.76 -0.86 2.82
C VAL A 100 11.31 -0.66 2.36
N VAL A 101 10.67 0.41 2.82
CA VAL A 101 9.30 0.73 2.43
C VAL A 101 9.27 2.10 1.78
N ALA A 102 8.62 2.23 0.62
CA ALA A 102 8.50 3.49 -0.09
C ALA A 102 7.03 3.78 -0.44
N ALA A 103 6.51 4.92 0.01
CA ALA A 103 5.18 5.40 -0.32
C ALA A 103 5.27 6.71 -1.10
N ILE A 104 4.38 6.91 -2.08
CA ILE A 104 4.33 8.16 -2.86
C ILE A 104 3.04 8.93 -2.64
N ASN A 105 3.07 10.20 -2.99
CA ASN A 105 1.89 10.98 -3.31
C ASN A 105 1.67 10.93 -4.82
N HIS A 106 0.51 10.45 -5.26
CA HIS A 106 0.12 10.48 -6.67
C HIS A 106 -0.23 11.91 -7.08
N PRO A 107 0.41 12.48 -8.10
CA PRO A 107 0.19 13.88 -8.48
C PRO A 107 -1.26 14.14 -8.91
N GLY A 108 -1.88 15.16 -8.32
CA GLY A 108 -3.28 15.52 -8.61
C GLY A 108 -4.35 14.65 -7.93
N ASP A 109 -3.94 13.63 -7.14
CA ASP A 109 -4.85 12.75 -6.38
C ASP A 109 -4.37 12.57 -4.94
N THR A 110 -4.13 13.69 -4.25
CA THR A 110 -3.78 13.72 -2.82
C THR A 110 -4.68 14.68 -2.06
N PHE A 111 -4.73 14.57 -0.73
CA PHE A 111 -5.50 15.48 0.11
C PHE A 111 -5.14 16.97 -0.08
N SER A 112 -3.91 17.27 -0.51
CA SER A 112 -3.41 18.63 -0.76
C SER A 112 -3.52 19.08 -2.21
N ASP A 113 -3.77 18.16 -3.14
CA ASP A 113 -3.96 18.43 -4.57
C ASP A 113 -4.94 17.40 -5.17
N MET A 114 -6.19 17.80 -5.33
CA MET A 114 -7.27 16.99 -5.89
C MET A 114 -7.56 17.35 -7.35
N SER A 115 -6.66 18.07 -8.02
CA SER A 115 -6.91 18.66 -9.34
C SER A 115 -7.23 17.63 -10.43
N ARG A 116 -6.78 16.37 -10.26
CA ARG A 116 -6.96 15.28 -11.21
C ARG A 116 -7.69 14.07 -10.60
N ALA A 117 -8.00 14.11 -9.33
CA ALA A 117 -8.58 12.99 -8.58
C ALA A 117 -9.92 12.47 -9.16
N ALA A 118 -10.61 13.32 -9.92
CA ALA A 118 -11.85 12.99 -10.61
C ALA A 118 -11.65 12.72 -12.13
N ASP A 119 -10.44 12.51 -12.59
CA ASP A 119 -10.09 12.15 -13.97
C ASP A 119 -9.83 10.65 -14.09
N LEU A 120 -10.48 9.99 -15.06
CA LEU A 120 -10.28 8.56 -15.31
C LEU A 120 -8.84 8.25 -15.77
N GLN A 121 -8.10 9.24 -16.31
CA GLN A 121 -6.70 9.11 -16.67
C GLN A 121 -5.80 8.75 -15.47
N GLU A 122 -6.16 9.16 -14.24
CA GLU A 122 -5.43 8.79 -13.02
C GLU A 122 -5.32 7.27 -12.83
N PHE A 123 -6.34 6.52 -13.25
CA PHE A 123 -6.33 5.06 -13.15
C PHE A 123 -5.24 4.40 -14.02
N VAL A 124 -4.79 5.07 -15.06
CA VAL A 124 -3.70 4.61 -15.94
C VAL A 124 -2.34 5.14 -15.48
N GLU A 125 -2.31 6.36 -14.93
CA GLU A 125 -1.06 7.01 -14.51
C GLU A 125 -0.55 6.48 -13.18
N ARG A 126 -1.42 6.17 -12.21
CA ARG A 126 -1.00 5.66 -10.90
C ARG A 126 -0.12 4.38 -10.98
N PRO A 127 -0.42 3.37 -11.80
CA PRO A 127 0.52 2.25 -12.01
C PRO A 127 1.87 2.69 -12.60
N ALA A 128 1.89 3.68 -13.49
CA ALA A 128 3.13 4.22 -14.04
C ALA A 128 3.95 4.97 -12.97
N ASP A 129 3.30 5.72 -12.08
CA ASP A 129 3.95 6.37 -10.94
C ASP A 129 4.63 5.36 -10.02
N ILE A 130 3.94 4.26 -9.68
CA ILE A 130 4.53 3.19 -8.87
C ILE A 130 5.72 2.54 -9.57
N LYS A 131 5.63 2.31 -10.88
CA LYS A 131 6.77 1.81 -11.64
C LYS A 131 7.97 2.76 -11.57
N ARG A 132 7.74 4.07 -11.74
CA ARG A 132 8.78 5.11 -11.60
C ARG A 132 9.38 5.13 -10.20
N LEU A 133 8.55 4.96 -9.14
CA LEU A 133 9.05 4.80 -7.78
C LEU A 133 9.98 3.59 -7.65
N VAL A 134 9.56 2.42 -8.15
CA VAL A 134 10.40 1.20 -8.13
C VAL A 134 11.70 1.42 -8.89
N ASP A 135 11.65 2.01 -10.10
CA ASP A 135 12.84 2.30 -10.91
C ASP A 135 13.81 3.22 -10.15
N TYR A 136 13.29 4.27 -9.49
CA TYR A 136 14.10 5.19 -8.70
C TYR A 136 14.70 4.52 -7.46
N MET A 137 13.91 3.75 -6.72
CA MET A 137 14.37 3.05 -5.52
C MET A 137 15.49 2.06 -5.81
N LEU A 138 15.45 1.40 -6.96
CA LEU A 138 16.47 0.41 -7.35
C LEU A 138 17.72 1.04 -7.99
N GLY A 139 17.60 2.21 -8.60
CA GLY A 139 18.68 2.79 -9.42
C GLY A 139 19.27 4.09 -8.90
N HIS A 140 18.51 4.91 -8.19
CA HIS A 140 18.86 6.30 -7.90
C HIS A 140 18.68 6.72 -6.44
N ALA A 141 17.89 5.98 -5.66
CA ALA A 141 17.69 6.30 -4.24
C ALA A 141 18.99 6.17 -3.44
N PRO A 142 19.19 6.96 -2.37
CA PRO A 142 20.36 6.84 -1.50
C PRO A 142 20.57 5.42 -0.96
N ASP A 143 19.48 4.68 -0.80
CA ASP A 143 19.47 3.32 -0.24
C ASP A 143 19.42 2.22 -1.31
N ALA A 144 19.56 2.55 -2.61
CA ALA A 144 19.44 1.60 -3.71
C ALA A 144 20.38 0.38 -3.57
N ALA A 145 21.60 0.59 -3.08
CA ALA A 145 22.58 -0.48 -2.88
C ALA A 145 22.18 -1.50 -1.80
N HIS A 146 21.27 -1.12 -0.89
CA HIS A 146 20.78 -1.99 0.17
C HIS A 146 19.59 -2.87 -0.26
N ILE A 147 18.95 -2.58 -1.40
CA ILE A 147 17.71 -3.22 -1.84
C ILE A 147 17.99 -4.45 -2.69
N ASP A 148 17.25 -5.54 -2.44
CA ASP A 148 17.22 -6.72 -3.31
C ASP A 148 16.18 -6.53 -4.43
N PRO A 149 16.56 -6.37 -5.69
CA PRO A 149 15.62 -6.13 -6.78
C PRO A 149 14.73 -7.35 -7.11
N ALA A 150 15.05 -8.53 -6.58
CA ALA A 150 14.24 -9.74 -6.75
C ALA A 150 13.11 -9.86 -5.71
N ARG A 151 13.13 -9.05 -4.64
CA ARG A 151 12.20 -9.14 -3.50
C ARG A 151 11.38 -7.87 -3.33
N ILE A 152 10.45 -7.64 -4.26
CA ILE A 152 9.58 -6.44 -4.25
C ILE A 152 8.15 -6.86 -3.95
N GLY A 153 7.54 -6.24 -2.93
CA GLY A 153 6.13 -6.33 -2.58
C GLY A 153 5.39 -5.02 -2.83
N PHE A 154 4.08 -5.10 -2.77
CA PHE A 154 3.18 -3.97 -2.96
C PHE A 154 2.06 -4.00 -1.91
N PHE A 155 1.76 -2.84 -1.33
CA PHE A 155 0.55 -2.60 -0.56
C PHE A 155 -0.28 -1.52 -1.23
N GLY A 156 -1.60 -1.72 -1.33
CA GLY A 156 -2.50 -0.71 -1.87
C GLY A 156 -3.86 -0.71 -1.19
N PHE A 157 -4.36 0.49 -0.89
CA PHE A 157 -5.68 0.69 -0.31
C PHE A 157 -6.62 1.35 -1.31
N SER A 158 -7.88 0.86 -1.40
CA SER A 158 -8.91 1.48 -2.24
C SER A 158 -8.48 1.61 -3.70
N ARG A 159 -8.39 2.82 -4.28
CA ARG A 159 -7.79 3.09 -5.59
C ARG A 159 -6.34 2.60 -5.70
N GLY A 160 -5.58 2.60 -4.60
CA GLY A 160 -4.26 1.97 -4.54
C GLY A 160 -4.33 0.45 -4.70
N GLY A 161 -5.38 -0.19 -4.19
CA GLY A 161 -5.63 -1.62 -4.41
C GLY A 161 -5.93 -1.94 -5.88
N TYR A 162 -6.75 -1.12 -6.54
CA TYR A 162 -6.92 -1.16 -8.01
C TYR A 162 -5.56 -1.03 -8.72
N THR A 163 -4.75 -0.04 -8.33
CA THR A 163 -3.40 0.17 -8.89
C THR A 163 -2.56 -1.10 -8.80
N GLY A 164 -2.63 -1.81 -7.67
CA GLY A 164 -1.95 -3.10 -7.46
C GLY A 164 -2.44 -4.19 -8.40
N LEU A 165 -3.75 -4.31 -8.63
CA LEU A 165 -4.31 -5.27 -9.59
C LEU A 165 -3.82 -5.01 -11.02
N VAL A 166 -3.74 -3.73 -11.45
CA VAL A 166 -3.18 -3.37 -12.76
C VAL A 166 -1.71 -3.76 -12.82
N LEU A 167 -0.89 -3.37 -11.84
CA LEU A 167 0.54 -3.72 -11.80
C LEU A 167 0.77 -5.23 -11.85
N ALA A 168 -0.11 -6.03 -11.24
CA ALA A 168 -0.07 -7.49 -11.24
C ALA A 168 -0.46 -8.13 -12.58
N GLY A 169 -0.96 -7.36 -13.56
CA GLY A 169 -1.37 -7.85 -14.88
C GLY A 169 -2.88 -7.76 -15.17
N GLY A 170 -3.65 -7.13 -14.29
CA GLY A 170 -5.07 -6.85 -14.49
C GLY A 170 -5.28 -5.81 -15.61
N ASN A 171 -6.36 -5.98 -16.38
CA ASN A 171 -6.77 -5.06 -17.44
C ASN A 171 -8.20 -4.60 -17.16
N PRO A 172 -8.39 -3.40 -16.60
CA PRO A 172 -9.72 -2.90 -16.25
C PRO A 172 -10.60 -2.71 -17.48
N ASP A 173 -11.90 -2.88 -17.29
CA ASP A 173 -12.92 -2.56 -18.29
C ASP A 173 -13.88 -1.50 -17.72
N PHE A 174 -13.49 -0.25 -17.85
CA PHE A 174 -14.25 0.89 -17.31
C PHE A 174 -15.65 1.02 -17.89
N ALA A 175 -15.89 0.49 -19.09
CA ALA A 175 -17.22 0.57 -19.72
C ALA A 175 -18.24 -0.38 -19.06
N HIS A 176 -17.76 -1.48 -18.46
CA HIS A 176 -18.60 -2.53 -17.88
C HIS A 176 -18.28 -2.81 -16.41
N ALA A 177 -17.46 -1.94 -15.81
CA ALA A 177 -17.03 -2.11 -14.42
C ALA A 177 -18.22 -2.10 -13.46
N PRO A 178 -18.15 -2.86 -12.35
CA PRO A 178 -19.20 -2.90 -11.34
C PRO A 178 -19.25 -1.63 -10.49
N VAL A 179 -18.36 -0.67 -10.72
CA VAL A 179 -18.39 0.62 -10.03
C VAL A 179 -19.76 1.23 -10.17
N ALA A 180 -20.38 1.46 -9.04
CA ALA A 180 -21.64 2.13 -8.97
C ALA A 180 -21.49 3.57 -9.49
N CYS A 181 -21.72 3.72 -10.80
CA CYS A 181 -22.01 5.01 -11.44
C CYS A 181 -23.54 5.18 -11.57
N PRO A 182 -24.30 5.15 -10.45
CA PRO A 182 -25.69 5.51 -10.52
C PRO A 182 -25.71 6.92 -11.11
N ASP A 183 -26.81 7.51 -11.36
CA ASP A 183 -27.02 8.87 -11.89
C ASP A 183 -26.07 9.97 -11.36
N SER A 184 -24.86 9.58 -10.96
CA SER A 184 -23.93 10.46 -10.28
C SER A 184 -23.37 11.50 -11.24
N ALA A 185 -23.37 12.73 -10.77
CA ALA A 185 -22.71 13.85 -11.41
C ALA A 185 -21.16 13.76 -11.35
N TRP A 186 -20.61 12.69 -10.82
CA TRP A 186 -19.17 12.51 -10.68
C TRP A 186 -18.48 12.58 -12.05
N PRO A 187 -17.41 13.34 -12.18
CA PRO A 187 -16.71 13.52 -13.46
C PRO A 187 -16.29 12.19 -14.10
N ILE A 188 -15.74 11.24 -13.32
CA ILE A 188 -15.38 9.89 -13.79
C ILE A 188 -16.59 9.19 -14.44
N CYS A 189 -17.76 9.22 -13.79
CA CYS A 189 -18.96 8.59 -14.33
C CYS A 189 -19.45 9.27 -15.61
N LYS A 190 -19.25 10.58 -15.74
CA LYS A 190 -19.53 11.30 -16.99
C LYS A 190 -18.59 10.87 -18.12
N GLN A 191 -17.29 10.72 -17.84
CA GLN A 191 -16.30 10.25 -18.80
C GLN A 191 -16.66 8.83 -19.29
N ILE A 192 -16.95 7.91 -18.38
CA ILE A 192 -17.35 6.52 -18.72
C ILE A 192 -18.58 6.52 -19.62
N ARG A 193 -19.66 7.25 -19.27
CA ARG A 193 -20.88 7.33 -20.06
C ARG A 193 -20.68 7.98 -21.44
N ALA A 194 -19.74 8.92 -21.54
CA ALA A 194 -19.37 9.54 -22.81
C ALA A 194 -18.46 8.67 -23.69
N GLY A 195 -17.97 7.55 -23.16
CA GLY A 195 -16.96 6.73 -23.85
C GLY A 195 -15.60 7.39 -23.92
N ASP A 196 -15.35 8.41 -23.09
CA ASP A 196 -14.06 9.11 -22.99
C ASP A 196 -13.12 8.31 -22.06
N LEU A 197 -12.71 7.15 -22.56
CA LEU A 197 -11.88 6.19 -21.82
C LEU A 197 -10.39 6.44 -22.09
N PRO A 198 -9.51 6.21 -21.11
CA PRO A 198 -8.07 6.31 -21.30
C PRO A 198 -7.59 5.40 -22.44
N LYS A 199 -6.72 5.96 -23.29
CA LYS A 199 -6.14 5.23 -24.44
C LYS A 199 -4.67 4.86 -24.24
N ALA A 200 -4.05 5.37 -23.19
CA ALA A 200 -2.67 5.04 -22.85
C ALA A 200 -2.55 3.56 -22.47
N PRO A 201 -1.42 2.89 -22.84
CA PRO A 201 -1.20 1.52 -22.42
C PRO A 201 -1.09 1.43 -20.89
N LEU A 202 -1.65 0.36 -20.34
CA LEU A 202 -1.54 0.06 -18.91
C LEU A 202 -0.10 -0.34 -18.54
N THR A 203 0.32 0.05 -17.35
CA THR A 203 1.64 -0.30 -16.81
C THR A 203 1.51 -1.51 -15.89
N HIS A 204 2.09 -2.63 -16.32
CA HIS A 204 2.30 -3.82 -15.50
C HIS A 204 3.76 -3.86 -15.02
N ASP A 205 4.02 -4.37 -13.82
CA ASP A 205 5.40 -4.52 -13.32
C ASP A 205 5.66 -5.93 -12.74
N PRO A 206 6.24 -6.84 -13.53
CA PRO A 206 6.49 -8.23 -13.11
C PRO A 206 7.58 -8.37 -12.03
N ARG A 207 8.27 -7.28 -11.67
CA ARG A 207 9.23 -7.27 -10.56
C ARG A 207 8.56 -7.38 -9.21
N ILE A 208 7.30 -6.92 -9.11
CA ILE A 208 6.50 -7.03 -7.87
C ILE A 208 6.00 -8.46 -7.74
N LYS A 209 6.36 -9.13 -6.63
CA LYS A 209 6.17 -10.56 -6.43
C LYS A 209 5.02 -10.92 -5.51
N ALA A 210 4.55 -10.01 -4.69
CA ALA A 210 3.47 -10.23 -3.72
C ALA A 210 2.69 -8.95 -3.48
N TYR A 211 1.37 -9.07 -3.31
CA TYR A 211 0.47 -7.94 -3.18
C TYR A 211 -0.41 -8.07 -1.94
N VAL A 212 -0.47 -7.04 -1.11
CA VAL A 212 -1.47 -6.87 -0.06
C VAL A 212 -2.42 -5.77 -0.51
N LEU A 213 -3.68 -6.13 -0.72
CA LEU A 213 -4.70 -5.23 -1.26
C LEU A 213 -5.80 -5.05 -0.22
N ALA A 214 -5.95 -3.83 0.28
CA ALA A 214 -6.92 -3.46 1.29
C ALA A 214 -8.11 -2.74 0.65
N ASP A 215 -9.28 -3.37 0.71
CA ASP A 215 -10.57 -2.84 0.25
C ASP A 215 -10.49 -2.19 -1.14
N PRO A 216 -9.98 -2.91 -2.17
CA PRO A 216 -9.66 -2.34 -3.47
C PRO A 216 -10.91 -1.87 -4.22
N LEU A 217 -10.77 -0.78 -4.97
CA LEU A 217 -11.77 -0.39 -5.97
C LEU A 217 -11.77 -1.40 -7.12
N ASP A 218 -12.94 -1.76 -7.63
CA ASP A 218 -13.11 -2.81 -8.65
C ASP A 218 -13.52 -2.24 -10.02
N GLU A 219 -12.62 -2.40 -10.98
CA GLU A 219 -12.82 -2.10 -12.39
C GLU A 219 -12.65 -3.35 -13.28
N PHE A 220 -12.84 -4.56 -12.68
CA PHE A 220 -12.53 -5.83 -13.30
C PHE A 220 -13.77 -6.76 -13.35
N PRO A 221 -14.71 -6.53 -14.28
CA PRO A 221 -16.03 -7.18 -14.26
C PRO A 221 -16.02 -8.69 -14.57
N THR A 222 -14.91 -9.23 -15.10
CA THR A 222 -14.84 -10.63 -15.52
C THR A 222 -13.50 -11.28 -15.21
N ALA A 223 -13.46 -12.61 -15.17
CA ALA A 223 -12.20 -13.35 -14.99
C ALA A 223 -11.18 -13.06 -16.12
N ASP A 224 -11.64 -12.70 -17.33
CA ASP A 224 -10.75 -12.35 -18.44
C ASP A 224 -9.93 -11.07 -18.15
N THR A 225 -10.53 -10.10 -17.44
CA THR A 225 -9.83 -8.88 -17.05
C THR A 225 -8.72 -9.10 -16.04
N LEU A 226 -8.75 -10.21 -15.28
CA LEU A 226 -7.76 -10.59 -14.27
C LEU A 226 -6.89 -11.80 -14.66
N LYS A 227 -7.08 -12.37 -15.86
CA LYS A 227 -6.44 -13.65 -16.27
C LYS A 227 -4.91 -13.68 -16.18
N ASN A 228 -4.25 -12.51 -16.22
CA ASN A 228 -2.79 -12.40 -16.15
C ASN A 228 -2.26 -12.17 -14.74
N VAL A 229 -3.11 -11.97 -13.74
CA VAL A 229 -2.73 -11.79 -12.35
C VAL A 229 -2.27 -13.13 -11.78
N ARG A 230 -0.97 -13.31 -11.58
CA ARG A 230 -0.36 -14.59 -11.17
C ARG A 230 0.37 -14.51 -9.83
N ALA A 231 0.73 -13.32 -9.38
CA ALA A 231 1.41 -13.16 -8.11
C ALA A 231 0.46 -13.48 -6.93
N PRO A 232 0.99 -13.97 -5.81
CA PRO A 232 0.21 -14.15 -4.60
C PRO A 232 -0.40 -12.83 -4.12
N ILE A 233 -1.66 -12.89 -3.69
CA ILE A 233 -2.42 -11.76 -3.17
C ILE A 233 -2.95 -12.10 -1.77
N GLN A 234 -2.74 -11.19 -0.81
CA GLN A 234 -3.51 -11.11 0.42
C GLN A 234 -4.55 -10.01 0.21
N LEU A 235 -5.84 -10.38 0.24
CA LEU A 235 -6.95 -9.50 -0.04
C LEU A 235 -7.78 -9.25 1.22
N TRP A 236 -7.98 -7.98 1.55
CA TRP A 236 -8.76 -7.54 2.70
C TRP A 236 -10.03 -6.83 2.26
N ALA A 237 -11.11 -7.05 2.98
CA ALA A 237 -12.40 -6.40 2.79
C ALA A 237 -12.90 -5.80 4.09
N SER A 238 -13.49 -4.60 4.05
CA SER A 238 -14.36 -4.11 5.10
C SER A 238 -15.73 -4.80 5.02
N GLU A 239 -16.39 -5.02 6.17
CA GLU A 239 -17.72 -5.64 6.18
C GLU A 239 -18.79 -4.70 5.61
N ALA A 240 -18.66 -3.39 5.83
CA ALA A 240 -19.67 -2.41 5.43
C ALA A 240 -19.37 -1.71 4.09
N GLY A 241 -18.13 -1.77 3.60
CA GLY A 241 -17.72 -0.99 2.42
C GLY A 241 -17.67 0.51 2.68
N GLY A 242 -17.86 1.31 1.65
CA GLY A 242 -17.87 2.78 1.63
C GLY A 242 -17.03 3.34 0.49
N ASP A 243 -17.20 4.63 0.16
CA ASP A 243 -16.42 5.37 -0.84
C ASP A 243 -16.27 4.65 -2.20
N GLY A 244 -17.37 4.10 -2.72
CA GLY A 244 -17.40 3.37 -4.00
C GLY A 244 -17.07 1.87 -3.90
N VAL A 245 -16.67 1.38 -2.75
CA VAL A 245 -16.48 -0.05 -2.48
C VAL A 245 -17.73 -0.58 -1.76
N THR A 246 -18.30 -1.66 -2.28
CA THR A 246 -19.45 -2.34 -1.64
C THR A 246 -18.98 -3.58 -0.88
N PRO A 247 -19.78 -4.12 0.06
CA PRO A 247 -19.45 -5.37 0.75
C PRO A 247 -19.15 -6.55 -0.19
N ASP A 248 -19.72 -6.53 -1.40
CA ASP A 248 -19.54 -7.60 -2.39
C ASP A 248 -18.30 -7.41 -3.29
N THR A 249 -17.67 -6.22 -3.28
CA THR A 249 -16.56 -5.89 -4.19
C THR A 249 -15.38 -6.85 -4.03
N ALA A 250 -14.81 -6.96 -2.84
CA ALA A 250 -13.65 -7.82 -2.63
C ALA A 250 -13.97 -9.33 -2.72
N PRO A 251 -15.13 -9.83 -2.26
CA PRO A 251 -15.56 -11.19 -2.55
C PRO A 251 -15.68 -11.50 -4.06
N ALA A 252 -16.22 -10.58 -4.86
CA ALA A 252 -16.31 -10.74 -6.31
C ALA A 252 -14.92 -10.82 -6.96
N LEU A 253 -14.01 -9.89 -6.61
CA LEU A 253 -12.62 -9.92 -7.06
C LEU A 253 -11.93 -11.24 -6.67
N ALA A 254 -12.11 -11.71 -5.43
CA ALA A 254 -11.53 -12.99 -4.97
C ALA A 254 -11.99 -14.19 -5.81
N ALA A 255 -13.26 -14.17 -6.27
CA ALA A 255 -13.83 -15.22 -7.11
C ALA A 255 -13.34 -15.16 -8.57
N LEU A 256 -12.96 -13.97 -9.07
CA LEU A 256 -12.49 -13.77 -10.44
C LEU A 256 -10.98 -13.98 -10.61
N LEU A 257 -10.21 -13.88 -9.53
CA LEU A 257 -8.76 -14.08 -9.57
C LEU A 257 -8.37 -15.50 -9.99
N PRO A 258 -7.34 -15.66 -10.87
CA PRO A 258 -6.90 -16.98 -11.33
C PRO A 258 -6.34 -17.88 -10.23
N GLN A 259 -5.82 -17.27 -9.17
CA GLN A 259 -5.34 -17.93 -7.96
C GLN A 259 -6.11 -17.41 -6.76
N ARG A 260 -6.54 -18.33 -5.90
CA ARG A 260 -7.28 -17.95 -4.69
C ARG A 260 -6.40 -17.10 -3.78
N PRO A 261 -6.83 -15.86 -3.43
CA PRO A 261 -6.08 -15.02 -2.52
C PRO A 261 -6.19 -15.53 -1.08
N GLU A 262 -5.25 -15.11 -0.23
CA GLU A 262 -5.44 -15.14 1.22
C GLU A 262 -6.45 -14.04 1.56
N PHE A 263 -7.70 -14.42 1.85
CA PHE A 263 -8.82 -13.49 1.92
C PHE A 263 -9.30 -13.27 3.37
N HIS A 264 -9.42 -12.00 3.76
CA HIS A 264 -9.86 -11.55 5.07
C HIS A 264 -11.01 -10.57 4.96
N VAL A 265 -12.09 -10.81 5.70
CA VAL A 265 -13.15 -9.84 5.95
C VAL A 265 -12.98 -9.31 7.38
N VAL A 266 -13.02 -7.98 7.54
CA VAL A 266 -12.86 -7.32 8.84
C VAL A 266 -14.24 -7.01 9.40
N PRO A 267 -14.67 -7.73 10.46
CA PRO A 267 -16.00 -7.51 11.02
C PRO A 267 -16.17 -6.11 11.59
N ASN A 268 -17.37 -5.57 11.47
CA ASN A 268 -17.75 -4.26 12.02
C ASN A 268 -16.87 -3.09 11.54
N SER A 269 -16.25 -3.23 10.37
CA SER A 269 -15.42 -2.18 9.76
C SER A 269 -16.10 -1.56 8.55
N ALA A 270 -15.77 -0.30 8.28
CA ALA A 270 -16.07 0.42 7.06
C ALA A 270 -14.76 0.70 6.28
N HIS A 271 -14.90 1.20 5.06
CA HIS A 271 -13.80 1.44 4.13
C HIS A 271 -12.58 2.14 4.75
N PHE A 272 -12.82 3.26 5.44
CA PHE A 272 -11.74 4.07 6.02
C PHE A 272 -11.10 3.47 7.30
N ALA A 273 -11.59 2.34 7.79
CA ALA A 273 -10.92 1.61 8.87
C ALA A 273 -9.51 1.15 8.50
N PHE A 274 -9.20 1.05 7.20
CA PHE A 274 -7.87 0.68 6.68
C PHE A 274 -6.86 1.84 6.66
N LEU A 275 -7.27 3.08 6.97
CA LEU A 275 -6.34 4.19 7.17
C LEU A 275 -5.74 4.10 8.57
N ALA A 276 -4.47 4.45 8.70
CA ALA A 276 -3.79 4.50 10.00
C ALA A 276 -4.61 5.24 11.06
N PRO A 277 -4.54 4.84 12.33
CA PRO A 277 -5.30 5.50 13.40
C PRO A 277 -5.13 7.00 13.38
N CYS A 278 -6.23 7.74 13.34
CA CYS A 278 -6.21 9.20 13.25
C CYS A 278 -5.69 9.84 14.55
N PRO A 279 -4.76 10.80 14.48
CA PRO A 279 -4.48 11.67 15.60
C PRO A 279 -5.70 12.59 15.88
N GLU A 280 -5.80 13.11 17.09
CA GLU A 280 -6.95 13.89 17.57
C GLU A 280 -7.29 15.07 16.65
N GLN A 281 -6.28 15.78 16.15
CA GLN A 281 -6.48 16.91 15.24
C GLN A 281 -7.13 16.46 13.93
N LEU A 282 -6.63 15.37 13.32
CA LEU A 282 -7.20 14.84 12.08
C LEU A 282 -8.63 14.31 12.30
N ALA A 283 -8.88 13.69 13.44
CA ALA A 283 -10.23 13.21 13.79
C ALA A 283 -11.24 14.36 13.94
N HIS A 284 -10.77 15.53 14.38
CA HIS A 284 -11.59 16.75 14.43
C HIS A 284 -11.80 17.35 13.02
N ASP A 285 -10.75 17.42 12.20
CA ASP A 285 -10.79 18.14 10.92
C ASP A 285 -11.40 17.29 9.78
N ALA A 286 -11.30 15.96 9.87
CA ALA A 286 -11.80 15.01 8.88
C ALA A 286 -12.52 13.82 9.53
N PRO A 287 -13.63 14.06 10.25
CA PRO A 287 -14.36 13.03 10.97
C PRO A 287 -14.84 11.88 10.06
N ASP A 288 -15.15 12.16 8.80
CA ASP A 288 -15.68 11.17 7.84
C ASP A 288 -14.70 10.00 7.60
N ILE A 289 -13.39 10.25 7.65
CA ILE A 289 -12.37 9.21 7.46
C ILE A 289 -11.83 8.65 8.77
N CYS A 290 -12.16 9.28 9.90
CA CYS A 290 -11.63 8.94 11.22
C CYS A 290 -12.65 8.29 12.16
N THR A 291 -13.95 8.31 11.80
CA THR A 291 -15.01 7.74 12.65
C THR A 291 -15.27 6.30 12.25
N ASP A 292 -15.13 5.41 13.21
CA ASP A 292 -15.42 3.98 13.06
C ASP A 292 -16.80 3.61 13.61
N ALA A 293 -17.28 2.43 13.23
CA ALA A 293 -18.48 1.85 13.80
C ALA A 293 -18.33 1.64 15.31
N LYS A 294 -19.44 1.74 16.03
CA LYS A 294 -19.44 1.58 17.49
C LYS A 294 -18.84 0.21 17.91
N GLY A 295 -17.78 0.26 18.69
CA GLY A 295 -17.10 -0.94 19.22
C GLY A 295 -16.00 -1.47 18.30
N PHE A 296 -15.73 -0.84 17.16
CA PHE A 296 -14.54 -1.14 16.36
C PHE A 296 -13.32 -0.47 16.98
N ASP A 297 -12.24 -1.23 17.15
CA ASP A 297 -10.95 -0.73 17.66
C ASP A 297 -9.95 -0.70 16.49
N ARG A 298 -9.84 0.47 15.84
CA ARG A 298 -8.95 0.67 14.68
C ARG A 298 -7.48 0.38 15.03
N THR A 299 -7.04 0.76 16.22
CA THR A 299 -5.65 0.53 16.66
C THR A 299 -5.34 -0.96 16.79
N ALA A 300 -6.22 -1.73 17.43
CA ALA A 300 -6.07 -3.17 17.54
C ALA A 300 -6.17 -3.87 16.17
N PHE A 301 -7.05 -3.38 15.30
CA PHE A 301 -7.17 -3.89 13.93
C PHE A 301 -5.87 -3.66 13.14
N HIS A 302 -5.31 -2.45 13.16
CA HIS A 302 -4.06 -2.13 12.46
C HIS A 302 -2.89 -2.99 12.95
N ALA A 303 -2.75 -3.19 14.26
CA ALA A 303 -1.74 -4.10 14.79
C ALA A 303 -1.88 -5.54 14.23
N SER A 304 -3.11 -6.01 14.00
CA SER A 304 -3.37 -7.31 13.35
C SER A 304 -3.11 -7.29 11.84
N LEU A 305 -3.53 -6.24 11.14
CA LEU A 305 -3.31 -6.05 9.70
C LEU A 305 -1.80 -6.05 9.38
N ASP A 306 -1.04 -5.24 10.12
CA ASP A 306 0.39 -5.08 9.94
C ASP A 306 1.15 -6.39 10.18
N ALA A 307 0.81 -7.10 11.27
CA ALA A 307 1.42 -8.40 11.57
C ALA A 307 1.12 -9.44 10.48
N LYS A 308 -0.11 -9.48 9.94
CA LYS A 308 -0.49 -10.42 8.88
C LYS A 308 0.13 -10.03 7.53
N ALA A 309 0.18 -8.74 7.18
CA ALA A 309 0.84 -8.25 5.99
C ALA A 309 2.36 -8.57 6.04
N LEU A 310 3.01 -8.34 7.17
CA LEU A 310 4.41 -8.73 7.39
C LEU A 310 4.62 -10.23 7.22
N ALA A 311 3.76 -11.07 7.82
CA ALA A 311 3.84 -12.52 7.70
C ALA A 311 3.67 -12.97 6.24
N PHE A 312 2.74 -12.35 5.50
CA PHE A 312 2.51 -12.63 4.10
C PHE A 312 3.71 -12.24 3.22
N PHE A 313 4.29 -11.05 3.42
CA PHE A 313 5.50 -10.64 2.70
C PHE A 313 6.69 -11.53 3.04
N ASN A 314 6.88 -11.90 4.31
CA ASN A 314 7.92 -12.85 4.72
C ASN A 314 7.79 -14.23 4.05
N ALA A 315 6.58 -14.68 3.77
CA ALA A 315 6.34 -15.96 3.09
C ALA A 315 6.60 -15.89 1.57
N ASN A 316 6.39 -14.74 0.94
CA ASN A 316 6.36 -14.59 -0.52
C ASN A 316 7.53 -13.80 -1.12
N LEU A 317 8.35 -13.13 -0.31
CA LEU A 317 9.52 -12.33 -0.75
C LEU A 317 10.85 -12.95 -0.27
N ARG A 318 10.95 -14.27 -0.24
CA ARG A 318 12.17 -15.00 0.15
C ARG A 318 13.13 -15.15 -1.02
#